data_c167f9f7bfa35fe78fb6333fb96db09b
#
_entry.id   c167f9f7bfa35fe78fb6333fb96db09b
#
_cell.length_a   1.000
_cell.length_b   1.000
_cell.length_c   1.000
_cell.angle_alpha   90.00
_cell.angle_beta   90.00
_cell.angle_gamma   90.00
#
_symmetry.space_group_name_H-M   'P 1'
#
loop_
_entity.id
_entity.type
_entity.pdbx_description
1 polymer ?
#
loop_
_entity_poly.entity_id
_entity_poly.type
_entity_poly.pdbx_seq_one_letter_code
_entity_poly.pdbx_strand_id
1 'polypeptide(L)'
;DSLILLTGQRGRLKFQNTSHSPVGYALESGFINEEEAIHHEERNLVSNVIGTVGMSIEIGPEMELSPRDTLVLSSDSLPDNLYVDEIVEYVRTGRLERVAARLTGIVEQRMRNPEPGHPGHSDDFTFILYRPAPG
;
A
#
# COMPACT_ATOMS: atom_id res chain seq x y z
N ASP A 1 -8.10 6.43 -1.19
CA ASP A 1 -6.89 6.37 -0.34
C ASP A 1 -6.37 4.93 -0.11
N SER A 2 -7.02 3.96 -0.70
CA SER A 2 -6.59 2.56 -0.63
C SER A 2 -5.35 2.31 -1.49
N LEU A 3 -4.59 1.28 -1.16
CA LEU A 3 -3.40 0.86 -1.90
C LEU A 3 -3.73 -0.28 -2.86
N ILE A 4 -3.24 -0.17 -4.09
CA ILE A 4 -3.12 -1.27 -5.05
C ILE A 4 -1.64 -1.39 -5.41
N LEU A 5 -1.04 -2.54 -5.13
CA LEU A 5 0.38 -2.77 -5.38
C LEU A 5 0.58 -4.12 -6.04
N LEU A 6 1.37 -4.15 -7.11
CA LEU A 6 1.75 -5.38 -7.80
C LEU A 6 3.27 -5.49 -7.81
N THR A 7 3.79 -6.60 -7.31
CA THR A 7 5.24 -6.85 -7.28
C THR A 7 5.58 -8.24 -7.77
N GLY A 8 6.71 -8.37 -8.46
CA GLY A 8 7.29 -9.65 -8.83
C GLY A 8 8.08 -10.27 -7.69
N GLN A 9 8.38 -11.56 -7.81
CA GLN A 9 9.07 -12.35 -6.78
C GLN A 9 10.45 -11.78 -6.39
N ARG A 10 11.13 -11.13 -7.34
CA ARG A 10 12.45 -10.54 -7.09
C ARG A 10 12.39 -9.11 -6.52
N GLY A 11 11.21 -8.64 -6.16
CA GLY A 11 11.03 -7.31 -5.59
C GLY A 11 10.86 -6.19 -6.61
N ARG A 12 10.61 -6.51 -7.88
CA ARG A 12 10.31 -5.50 -8.88
C ARG A 12 8.89 -4.98 -8.66
N LEU A 13 8.76 -3.70 -8.37
CA LEU A 13 7.47 -3.03 -8.32
C LEU A 13 6.93 -2.86 -9.74
N LYS A 14 5.83 -3.55 -10.05
CA LYS A 14 5.21 -3.51 -11.38
C LYS A 14 4.10 -2.48 -11.49
N PHE A 15 3.40 -2.22 -10.41
CA PHE A 15 2.34 -1.24 -10.36
C PHE A 15 2.10 -0.76 -8.93
N GLN A 16 1.78 0.51 -8.80
CA GLN A 16 1.27 1.12 -7.58
C GLN A 16 0.31 2.25 -7.98
N ASN A 17 -0.89 2.26 -7.40
CA ASN A 17 -1.83 3.35 -7.65
C ASN A 17 -1.40 4.64 -6.94
N THR A 18 -1.88 5.78 -7.44
CA THR A 18 -1.78 7.05 -6.73
C THR A 18 -2.94 7.15 -5.74
N SER A 19 -2.63 7.44 -4.49
CA SER A 19 -3.66 7.69 -3.48
C SER A 19 -4.50 8.91 -3.84
N HIS A 20 -5.82 8.79 -3.75
CA HIS A 20 -6.76 9.89 -4.00
C HIS A 20 -6.80 10.83 -2.80
N SER A 21 -5.74 11.59 -2.60
CA SER A 21 -5.57 12.54 -1.51
C SER A 21 -4.63 13.67 -1.92
N PRO A 22 -4.71 14.84 -1.27
CA PRO A 22 -3.75 15.92 -1.53
C PRO A 22 -2.29 15.48 -1.34
N VAL A 23 -2.03 14.69 -0.30
CA VAL A 23 -0.71 14.14 -0.01
C VAL A 23 -0.28 13.14 -1.08
N GLY A 24 -1.18 12.26 -1.54
CA GLY A 24 -0.90 11.31 -2.61
C GLY A 24 -0.52 11.98 -3.92
N TYR A 25 -1.23 13.02 -4.31
CA TYR A 25 -0.89 13.81 -5.51
C TYR A 25 0.42 14.56 -5.36
N ALA A 26 0.71 15.11 -4.18
CA ALA A 26 1.97 15.78 -3.91
C ALA A 26 3.15 14.80 -3.99
N LEU A 27 2.99 13.58 -3.49
CA LEU A 27 3.98 12.50 -3.57
C LEU A 27 4.24 12.11 -5.04
N GLU A 28 3.18 11.87 -5.82
CA GLU A 28 3.29 11.50 -7.24
C GLU A 28 3.99 12.58 -8.07
N SER A 29 3.67 13.85 -7.82
CA SER A 29 4.25 14.98 -8.53
C SER A 29 5.69 15.34 -8.10
N GLY A 30 6.20 14.70 -7.05
CA GLY A 30 7.54 14.93 -6.53
C GLY A 30 7.69 16.14 -5.62
N PHE A 31 6.61 16.78 -5.20
CA PHE A 31 6.66 17.89 -4.23
C PHE A 31 7.12 17.46 -2.86
N ILE A 32 6.80 16.22 -2.47
CA ILE A 32 7.22 15.62 -1.21
C ILE A 32 7.71 14.19 -1.47
N ASN A 33 8.53 13.65 -0.56
CA ASN A 33 8.96 12.27 -0.60
C ASN A 33 8.03 11.37 0.25
N GLU A 34 8.25 10.06 0.24
CA GLU A 34 7.43 9.09 0.95
C GLU A 34 7.44 9.32 2.47
N GLU A 35 8.60 9.62 3.05
CA GLU A 35 8.72 9.90 4.47
C GLU A 35 7.92 11.15 4.85
N GLU A 36 8.03 12.22 4.08
CA GLU A 36 7.25 13.44 4.29
C GLU A 36 5.74 13.19 4.16
N ALA A 37 5.32 12.36 3.19
CA ALA A 37 3.92 12.02 2.99
C ALA A 37 3.32 11.32 4.22
N ILE A 38 4.02 10.34 4.79
CA ILE A 38 3.55 9.57 5.95
C ILE A 38 3.38 10.45 7.18
N HIS A 39 4.24 11.43 7.36
CA HIS A 39 4.22 12.35 8.51
C HIS A 39 3.50 13.68 8.23
N HIS A 40 2.91 13.84 7.04
CA HIS A 40 2.25 15.09 6.65
C HIS A 40 1.01 15.36 7.50
N GLU A 41 0.76 16.62 7.82
CA GLU A 41 -0.40 17.05 8.61
C GLU A 41 -1.74 16.68 7.95
N GLU A 42 -1.78 16.69 6.61
CA GLU A 42 -2.96 16.41 5.80
C GLU A 42 -3.03 14.95 5.32
N ARG A 43 -2.23 14.04 5.88
CA ARG A 43 -2.19 12.63 5.44
C ARG A 43 -3.53 11.90 5.54
N ASN A 44 -4.44 12.34 6.42
CA ASN A 44 -5.75 11.74 6.61
C ASN A 44 -6.83 12.30 5.69
N LEU A 45 -6.51 13.32 4.88
CA LEU A 45 -7.47 13.90 3.96
C LEU A 45 -7.58 13.04 2.70
N VAL A 46 -8.79 12.87 2.21
CA VAL A 46 -9.09 12.19 0.94
C VAL A 46 -9.78 13.14 -0.02
N SER A 47 -9.49 13.01 -1.32
CA SER A 47 -10.03 13.89 -2.37
C SER A 47 -11.06 13.21 -3.26
N ASN A 48 -11.22 11.89 -3.16
CA ASN A 48 -12.16 11.12 -3.97
C ASN A 48 -12.76 10.00 -3.12
N VAL A 49 -14.07 10.09 -2.87
CA VAL A 49 -14.77 9.17 -1.97
C VAL A 49 -16.00 8.60 -2.71
N ILE A 50 -16.20 7.31 -2.60
CA ILE A 50 -17.34 6.60 -3.20
C ILE A 50 -18.67 7.21 -2.72
N GLY A 51 -19.54 7.52 -3.67
CA GLY A 51 -20.87 8.04 -3.38
C GLY A 51 -20.94 9.55 -3.21
N THR A 52 -19.85 10.26 -3.26
CA THR A 52 -19.85 11.73 -3.21
C THR A 52 -20.17 12.34 -4.55
N VAL A 53 -20.75 13.54 -4.54
CA VAL A 53 -20.96 14.32 -5.77
C VAL A 53 -19.59 14.69 -6.33
N GLY A 54 -19.41 14.43 -7.63
CA GLY A 54 -18.12 14.71 -8.29
C GLY A 54 -17.07 13.63 -8.11
N MET A 55 -17.41 12.46 -7.54
CA MET A 55 -16.47 11.35 -7.49
C MET A 55 -16.07 10.96 -8.91
N SER A 56 -14.81 10.58 -9.10
CA SER A 56 -14.27 10.08 -10.36
C SER A 56 -13.88 8.62 -10.25
N ILE A 57 -13.99 7.90 -11.38
CA ILE A 57 -13.52 6.51 -11.48
C ILE A 57 -12.34 6.52 -12.44
N GLU A 58 -11.19 6.07 -11.94
CA GLU A 58 -10.00 5.90 -12.76
C GLU A 58 -9.85 4.42 -13.11
N ILE A 59 -9.71 4.14 -14.40
CA ILE A 59 -9.47 2.79 -14.91
C ILE A 59 -8.01 2.71 -15.30
N GLY A 60 -7.27 1.85 -14.59
CA GLY A 60 -5.87 1.62 -14.87
C GLY A 60 -5.64 0.75 -16.12
N PRO A 61 -4.38 0.59 -16.52
CA PRO A 61 -4.04 -0.29 -17.64
C PRO A 61 -4.34 -1.74 -17.31
N GLU A 62 -4.74 -2.51 -18.33
CA GLU A 62 -4.78 -3.96 -18.21
C GLU A 62 -3.36 -4.51 -18.10
N MET A 63 -3.13 -5.38 -17.13
CA MET A 63 -1.83 -5.99 -16.91
C MET A 63 -1.97 -7.50 -16.71
N GLU A 64 -1.10 -8.23 -17.36
CA GLU A 64 -1.01 -9.68 -17.18
C GLU A 64 -0.23 -9.99 -15.89
N LEU A 65 -0.80 -10.85 -15.05
CA LEU A 65 -0.14 -11.32 -13.82
C LEU A 65 0.61 -12.61 -14.10
N SER A 66 1.90 -12.62 -13.75
CA SER A 66 2.70 -13.84 -13.77
C SER A 66 2.40 -14.68 -12.51
N PRO A 67 2.58 -16.02 -12.56
CA PRO A 67 2.31 -16.88 -11.40
C PRO A 67 3.08 -16.54 -10.13
N ARG A 68 4.19 -15.83 -10.27
CA ARG A 68 5.05 -15.42 -9.14
C ARG A 68 4.81 -13.99 -8.69
N ASP A 69 3.87 -13.30 -9.32
CA ASP A 69 3.51 -11.95 -8.92
C ASP A 69 2.61 -12.00 -7.68
N THR A 70 2.74 -10.98 -6.84
CA THR A 70 1.86 -10.77 -5.69
C THR A 70 1.11 -9.46 -5.87
N LEU A 71 -0.22 -9.53 -5.85
CA LEU A 71 -1.10 -8.37 -5.82
C LEU A 71 -1.50 -8.10 -4.38
N VAL A 72 -1.39 -6.85 -3.96
CA VAL A 72 -1.80 -6.36 -2.65
C VAL A 72 -2.89 -5.32 -2.83
N LEU A 73 -4.01 -5.52 -2.17
CA LEU A 73 -5.06 -4.51 -2.00
C LEU A 73 -5.18 -4.24 -0.52
N SER A 74 -5.10 -2.99 -0.10
CA SER A 74 -5.21 -2.68 1.33
C SER A 74 -5.85 -1.33 1.59
N SER A 75 -6.37 -1.17 2.82
CA SER A 75 -6.67 0.13 3.37
C SER A 75 -5.38 0.95 3.52
N ASP A 76 -5.51 2.24 3.81
CA ASP A 76 -4.37 3.15 3.99
C ASP A 76 -3.48 2.78 5.19
N SER A 77 -3.98 1.96 6.11
CA SER A 77 -3.19 1.51 7.27
C SER A 77 -1.91 0.77 6.90
N LEU A 78 -1.86 0.12 5.74
CA LEU A 78 -0.62 -0.54 5.30
C LEU A 78 0.47 0.48 4.91
N PRO A 79 0.23 1.40 3.96
CA PRO A 79 1.24 2.41 3.61
C PRO A 79 1.46 3.45 4.71
N ASP A 80 0.55 3.60 5.67
CA ASP A 80 0.74 4.48 6.82
C ASP A 80 1.68 3.87 7.88
N ASN A 81 1.94 2.58 7.84
CA ASN A 81 2.79 1.87 8.80
C ASN A 81 4.04 1.25 8.21
N LEU A 82 4.11 1.09 6.89
CA LEU A 82 5.26 0.53 6.18
C LEU A 82 5.58 1.38 4.95
N TYR A 83 6.86 1.59 4.69
CA TYR A 83 7.28 2.14 3.40
C TYR A 83 6.99 1.13 2.28
N VAL A 84 6.82 1.60 1.06
CA VAL A 84 6.51 0.74 -0.10
C VAL A 84 7.56 -0.34 -0.31
N ASP A 85 8.85 -0.02 -0.18
CA ASP A 85 9.93 -1.00 -0.29
C ASP A 85 9.87 -2.08 0.79
N GLU A 86 9.43 -1.73 2.00
CA GLU A 86 9.19 -2.69 3.06
C GLU A 86 8.00 -3.61 2.74
N ILE A 87 6.91 -3.04 2.24
CA ILE A 87 5.74 -3.84 1.82
C ILE A 87 6.16 -4.86 0.75
N VAL A 88 6.87 -4.42 -0.27
CA VAL A 88 7.38 -5.28 -1.34
C VAL A 88 8.22 -6.42 -0.76
N GLU A 89 9.14 -6.12 0.15
CA GLU A 89 10.02 -7.13 0.76
C GLU A 89 9.23 -8.17 1.55
N TYR A 90 8.18 -7.77 2.26
CA TYR A 90 7.34 -8.71 3.01
C TYR A 90 6.48 -9.61 2.12
N VAL A 91 5.96 -9.09 1.00
CA VAL A 91 4.94 -9.80 0.21
C VAL A 91 5.47 -10.53 -1.02
N ARG A 92 6.69 -10.23 -1.46
CA ARG A 92 7.22 -10.70 -2.75
C ARG A 92 7.42 -12.21 -2.86
N THR A 93 7.62 -12.91 -1.75
CA THR A 93 7.90 -14.34 -1.75
C THR A 93 7.41 -15.03 -0.48
N GLY A 94 7.27 -16.34 -0.55
CA GLY A 94 6.77 -17.14 0.55
C GLY A 94 5.30 -17.52 0.40
N ARG A 95 4.83 -18.44 1.23
CA ARG A 95 3.41 -18.85 1.21
C ARG A 95 2.53 -17.70 1.68
N LEU A 96 1.41 -17.47 1.00
CA LEU A 96 0.53 -16.32 1.28
C LEU A 96 0.05 -16.28 2.74
N GLU A 97 -0.25 -17.42 3.34
CA GLU A 97 -0.69 -17.49 4.73
C GLU A 97 0.39 -16.99 5.70
N ARG A 98 1.64 -17.35 5.44
CA ARG A 98 2.77 -16.88 6.24
C ARG A 98 3.07 -15.40 5.98
N VAL A 99 2.98 -14.98 4.73
CA VAL A 99 3.13 -13.57 4.36
C VAL A 99 2.11 -12.72 5.08
N ALA A 100 0.83 -13.14 5.05
CA ALA A 100 -0.24 -12.43 5.73
C ALA A 100 -0.01 -12.31 7.24
N ALA A 101 0.42 -13.39 7.89
CA ALA A 101 0.71 -13.39 9.32
C ALA A 101 1.88 -12.45 9.67
N ARG A 102 2.95 -12.48 8.88
CA ARG A 102 4.12 -11.61 9.09
C ARG A 102 3.77 -10.15 8.86
N LEU A 103 3.03 -9.86 7.79
CA LEU A 103 2.60 -8.50 7.47
C LEU A 103 1.72 -7.93 8.57
N THR A 104 0.73 -8.69 9.04
CA THR A 104 -0.12 -8.30 10.17
C THR A 104 0.72 -8.04 11.42
N GLY A 105 1.66 -8.91 11.74
CA GLY A 105 2.52 -8.78 12.90
C GLY A 105 3.35 -7.51 12.90
N ILE A 106 3.98 -7.16 11.78
CA ILE A 106 4.79 -5.94 11.69
C ILE A 106 3.94 -4.68 11.73
N VAL A 107 2.78 -4.68 11.06
CA VAL A 107 1.87 -3.52 11.10
C VAL A 107 1.36 -3.28 12.51
N GLU A 108 0.89 -4.31 13.20
CA GLU A 108 0.44 -4.20 14.60
C GLU A 108 1.56 -3.72 15.52
N GLN A 109 2.77 -4.21 15.33
CA GLN A 109 3.92 -3.77 16.11
C GLN A 109 4.20 -2.29 15.89
N ARG A 110 4.17 -1.81 14.65
CA ARG A 110 4.37 -0.39 14.33
C ARG A 110 3.27 0.51 14.87
N MET A 111 2.02 0.02 14.88
CA MET A 111 0.91 0.75 15.48
C MET A 111 1.05 0.90 17.00
N ARG A 112 1.54 -0.15 17.69
CA ARG A 112 1.69 -0.14 19.15
C ARG A 112 2.95 0.57 19.64
N ASN A 113 4.04 0.40 18.91
CA ASN A 113 5.36 0.93 19.28
C ASN A 113 6.01 1.62 18.06
N PRO A 114 5.58 2.86 17.71
CA PRO A 114 6.21 3.60 16.64
C PRO A 114 7.70 3.80 16.89
N GLU A 115 8.52 3.39 15.93
CA GLU A 115 9.98 3.55 16.01
C GLU A 115 10.41 4.86 15.35
N PRO A 116 11.43 5.58 15.91
CA PRO A 116 12.00 6.75 15.25
C PRO A 116 12.52 6.40 13.85
N GLY A 117 12.17 7.21 12.85
CA GLY A 117 12.55 7.00 11.46
C GLY A 117 11.71 5.96 10.72
N HIS A 118 10.70 5.38 11.35
CA HIS A 118 9.75 4.46 10.73
C HIS A 118 8.31 4.98 10.86
N PRO A 119 7.44 4.71 9.88
CA PRO A 119 6.04 5.06 10.01
C PRO A 119 5.35 4.22 11.08
N GLY A 120 4.34 4.81 11.75
CA GLY A 120 3.56 4.11 12.76
C GLY A 120 2.32 4.91 13.14
N HIS A 121 1.16 4.52 12.58
CA HIS A 121 -0.13 5.16 12.83
C HIS A 121 -1.19 4.10 13.14
N SER A 122 -1.83 4.22 14.31
CA SER A 122 -2.88 3.29 14.72
C SER A 122 -4.17 3.56 13.94
N ASP A 123 -4.73 2.53 13.33
CA ASP A 123 -5.99 2.57 12.59
C ASP A 123 -6.48 1.14 12.33
N ASP A 124 -7.70 1.00 11.80
CA ASP A 124 -8.20 -0.27 11.32
C ASP A 124 -7.40 -0.75 10.13
N PHE A 125 -7.11 -2.03 10.07
CA PHE A 125 -6.25 -2.62 9.06
C PHE A 125 -6.95 -3.74 8.30
N THR A 126 -7.06 -3.59 6.98
CA THR A 126 -7.62 -4.60 6.08
C THR A 126 -6.76 -4.73 4.83
N PHE A 127 -6.46 -5.96 4.43
CA PHE A 127 -5.73 -6.22 3.20
C PHE A 127 -6.12 -7.55 2.57
N ILE A 128 -5.87 -7.67 1.27
CA ILE A 128 -6.02 -8.88 0.48
C ILE A 128 -4.71 -9.13 -0.27
N LEU A 129 -4.20 -10.35 -0.20
CA LEU A 129 -3.08 -10.82 -0.99
C LEU A 129 -3.55 -11.84 -2.02
N TYR A 130 -3.08 -11.69 -3.25
CA TYR A 130 -3.43 -12.60 -4.34
C TYR A 130 -2.20 -12.98 -5.15
N ARG A 131 -2.11 -14.26 -5.49
CA ARG A 131 -1.19 -14.78 -6.50
C ARG A 131 -1.96 -15.67 -7.47
N PRO A 132 -1.68 -15.60 -8.78
CA PRO A 132 -2.28 -16.53 -9.72
C PRO A 132 -1.91 -17.97 -9.36
N ALA A 133 -2.84 -18.90 -9.58
CA ALA A 133 -2.52 -20.31 -9.43
C ALA A 133 -1.45 -20.70 -10.44
N PRO A 134 -0.47 -21.59 -10.07
CA PRO A 134 0.46 -22.13 -11.05
C PRO A 134 -0.30 -22.87 -12.12
N GLY A 135 -0.11 -22.44 -13.37
CA GLY A 135 -0.76 -23.03 -14.55
C GLY A 135 -0.09 -24.29 -15.00
#